data_8d24872b424e7380c25a49aa4658e2b7
#
_entry.id   8d24872b424e7380c25a49aa4658e2b7
#
_cell.length_a   1.000
_cell.length_b   1.000
_cell.length_c   1.000
_cell.angle_alpha   90.00
_cell.angle_beta   90.00
_cell.angle_gamma   90.00
#
_symmetry.space_group_name_H-M   'P 1'
#
loop_
_entity.id
_entity.type
_entity.pdbx_description
1 polymer ?
#
loop_
_entity_poly.entity_id
_entity_poly.type
_entity_poly.pdbx_seq_one_letter_code
_entity_poly.pdbx_strand_id
1 'polypeptide(L)'
;MAEPAANLHDPNVTFEEYLYWASVTRAEEKLANERFLRAQGPVTLKRVIKDRFRKGDEHERFQSEGGNADANDDDKNGGGSDKALQPAGEGHGGVVTPEEWRRASRAMRTAGWGAIFYLITTDILGPFSTPWAFAQMGYGPGIALYTVFGIMSFYSGWILYRSFLGLDSDRYPLKGYGDLYFRVFGAGARHAVNFAQGLQLLLFVAVLILGNGQSISQISKGPNGGAGLCFVACLVAFMAAGFVLGQVRTLQRFSWAANLSVWINLLLIFICMGVVAHSPPNFAATQASFGDAFGPGPVVTYAGTPPPGKASGGSGFLGSMNGLNQAVYSYGGCLIFAAFMAEMRHPMDFWKALLCGEVFIYVCYLLFGVYMYSYQGQYAFNPIMQSLSPYWWQTAVNILGLATGLVAAGLYGNIGMKVLYVELLQEVFGAPALTESAGKVLWAAVIPVYWALAFVVGAAVPQFSLVSGFIGALFILSFTYTLPALLGLGFWIRKDAMVPEEEAFDLATGRYAYVDGGFRRYRRGFMKRPFFNTWNALYMLGGLVTTALGMYSSIQGLIEAFNGKSQATSFGCGSPV
;
A
#
# COMPACT_ATOMS: atom_id res chain seq x y z
N MET A 1 17.88 30.39 -23.64
CA MET A 1 16.66 29.73 -24.11
C MET A 1 16.05 29.04 -22.90
N ALA A 2 14.85 29.41 -22.50
CA ALA A 2 14.15 28.73 -21.41
C ALA A 2 13.73 27.36 -21.94
N GLU A 3 14.25 26.28 -21.33
CA GLU A 3 13.83 24.93 -21.65
C GLU A 3 12.36 24.77 -21.21
N PRO A 4 11.47 24.26 -22.07
CA PRO A 4 10.10 23.96 -21.69
C PRO A 4 10.11 22.98 -20.52
N ALA A 5 9.11 23.06 -19.64
CA ALA A 5 8.93 22.10 -18.54
C ALA A 5 9.07 20.69 -19.11
N ALA A 6 10.10 19.96 -18.66
CA ALA A 6 10.43 18.65 -19.22
C ALA A 6 9.21 17.75 -19.09
N ASN A 7 8.75 17.19 -20.21
CA ASN A 7 7.69 16.19 -20.18
C ASN A 7 8.20 15.00 -19.36
N LEU A 8 7.55 14.69 -18.23
CA LEU A 8 7.98 13.65 -17.29
C LEU A 8 8.13 12.26 -17.94
N HIS A 9 7.44 12.06 -19.05
CA HIS A 9 7.39 10.79 -19.80
C HIS A 9 7.87 10.99 -21.25
N ASP A 10 8.94 11.79 -21.45
CA ASP A 10 9.53 11.96 -22.77
C ASP A 10 10.27 10.66 -23.17
N PRO A 11 9.85 9.98 -24.25
CA PRO A 11 10.50 8.76 -24.71
C PRO A 11 11.93 8.98 -25.25
N ASN A 12 12.32 10.22 -25.52
CA ASN A 12 13.65 10.56 -26.02
C ASN A 12 14.70 10.64 -24.90
N VAL A 13 14.27 10.77 -23.64
CA VAL A 13 15.19 10.81 -22.49
C VAL A 13 15.71 9.40 -22.20
N THR A 14 17.03 9.24 -22.22
CA THR A 14 17.68 7.95 -22.03
C THR A 14 17.78 7.56 -20.56
N PHE A 15 17.91 6.25 -20.31
CA PHE A 15 18.13 5.72 -18.94
C PHE A 15 19.38 6.31 -18.29
N GLU A 16 20.43 6.49 -19.08
CA GLU A 16 21.72 7.03 -18.67
C GLU A 16 21.62 8.52 -18.28
N GLU A 17 20.77 9.28 -18.97
CA GLU A 17 20.46 10.67 -18.63
C GLU A 17 19.74 10.75 -17.27
N TYR A 18 18.75 9.89 -17.01
CA TYR A 18 18.12 9.82 -15.69
C TYR A 18 19.14 9.52 -14.59
N LEU A 19 20.06 8.58 -14.80
CA LEU A 19 21.13 8.26 -13.84
C LEU A 19 22.07 9.45 -13.58
N TYR A 20 22.42 10.18 -14.62
CA TYR A 20 23.28 11.35 -14.50
C TYR A 20 22.63 12.42 -13.60
N TRP A 21 21.41 12.84 -13.93
CA TRP A 21 20.71 13.86 -13.17
C TRP A 21 20.36 13.40 -11.74
N ALA A 22 20.07 12.13 -11.55
CA ALA A 22 19.89 11.56 -10.22
C ALA A 22 21.18 11.65 -9.39
N SER A 23 22.34 11.39 -9.99
CA SER A 23 23.63 11.48 -9.30
C SER A 23 23.95 12.92 -8.85
N VAL A 24 23.67 13.92 -9.71
CA VAL A 24 23.82 15.35 -9.40
C VAL A 24 22.91 15.74 -8.23
N THR A 25 21.62 15.39 -8.31
CA THR A 25 20.64 15.68 -7.24
C THR A 25 21.07 15.06 -5.91
N ARG A 26 21.53 13.79 -5.91
CA ARG A 26 22.00 13.12 -4.67
C ARG A 26 23.25 13.78 -4.08
N ALA A 27 24.17 14.28 -4.91
CA ALA A 27 25.33 15.02 -4.44
C ALA A 27 24.92 16.36 -3.78
N GLU A 28 23.99 17.11 -4.40
CA GLU A 28 23.46 18.35 -3.85
C GLU A 28 22.72 18.13 -2.52
N GLU A 29 21.86 17.10 -2.45
CA GLU A 29 21.12 16.75 -1.22
C GLU A 29 22.08 16.38 -0.08
N LYS A 30 23.14 15.62 -0.38
CA LYS A 30 24.14 15.25 0.62
C LYS A 30 24.85 16.48 1.18
N LEU A 31 25.28 17.39 0.31
CA LEU A 31 25.90 18.65 0.72
C LEU A 31 24.96 19.54 1.53
N ALA A 32 23.70 19.63 1.12
CA ALA A 32 22.68 20.39 1.85
C ALA A 32 22.42 19.79 3.24
N ASN A 33 22.35 18.46 3.35
CA ASN A 33 22.19 17.77 4.63
C ASN A 33 23.41 17.95 5.54
N GLU A 34 24.62 17.87 5.02
CA GLU A 34 25.85 18.14 5.78
C GLU A 34 25.89 19.56 6.33
N ARG A 35 25.51 20.57 5.50
CA ARG A 35 25.39 21.97 5.94
C ARG A 35 24.35 22.13 7.05
N PHE A 36 23.19 21.50 6.90
CA PHE A 36 22.13 21.53 7.89
C PHE A 36 22.57 20.90 9.23
N LEU A 37 23.23 19.74 9.20
CA LEU A 37 23.73 19.07 10.41
C LEU A 37 24.83 19.89 11.10
N ARG A 38 25.72 20.53 10.34
CA ARG A 38 26.74 21.44 10.89
C ARG A 38 26.11 22.67 11.55
N ALA A 39 25.05 23.24 10.94
CA ALA A 39 24.34 24.39 11.47
C ALA A 39 23.54 24.06 12.75
N GLN A 40 23.05 22.83 12.89
CA GLN A 40 22.30 22.42 14.07
C GLN A 40 23.19 22.06 15.28
N GLY A 41 24.49 21.75 15.09
CA GLY A 41 25.37 21.28 16.16
C GLY A 41 24.96 19.89 16.72
N PRO A 42 25.63 19.40 17.76
CA PRO A 42 25.40 18.04 18.29
C PRO A 42 23.95 17.86 18.80
N VAL A 43 23.33 16.78 18.30
CA VAL A 43 21.94 16.41 18.66
C VAL A 43 21.95 15.80 20.06
N THR A 44 21.53 16.56 21.07
CA THR A 44 21.36 16.08 22.45
C THR A 44 19.90 15.65 22.64
N LEU A 45 19.67 14.55 23.37
CA LEU A 45 18.33 14.02 23.65
C LEU A 45 17.38 15.09 24.25
N LYS A 46 17.92 15.96 25.11
CA LYS A 46 17.20 17.11 25.68
C LYS A 46 16.70 18.11 24.61
N ARG A 47 17.48 18.29 23.54
CA ARG A 47 17.12 19.19 22.43
C ARG A 47 16.02 18.58 21.56
N VAL A 48 16.08 17.28 21.27
CA VAL A 48 15.04 16.57 20.52
C VAL A 48 13.70 16.63 21.24
N ILE A 49 13.71 16.43 22.55
CA ILE A 49 12.50 16.54 23.39
C ILE A 49 11.98 17.98 23.39
N LYS A 50 12.85 18.97 23.60
CA LYS A 50 12.46 20.40 23.62
C LYS A 50 11.91 20.89 22.28
N ASP A 51 12.51 20.47 21.16
CA ASP A 51 12.05 20.85 19.81
C ASP A 51 10.72 20.18 19.45
N ARG A 52 10.42 19.01 20.01
CA ARG A 52 9.14 18.32 19.81
C ARG A 52 8.00 19.05 20.57
N PHE A 53 8.24 19.52 21.77
CA PHE A 53 7.27 20.32 22.52
C PHE A 53 7.07 21.70 21.91
N ARG A 54 8.14 22.33 21.40
CA ARG A 54 8.05 23.66 20.76
C ARG A 54 7.31 23.64 19.41
N LYS A 55 7.41 22.53 18.64
CA LYS A 55 6.62 22.36 17.41
C LYS A 55 5.14 22.13 17.68
N GLY A 56 4.76 21.59 18.83
CA GLY A 56 3.37 21.49 19.27
C GLY A 56 2.75 22.89 19.47
N ASP A 57 3.47 23.76 20.17
CA ASP A 57 2.99 25.15 20.44
C ASP A 57 2.93 26.02 19.19
N GLU A 58 3.83 25.85 18.22
CA GLU A 58 3.80 26.57 16.95
C GLU A 58 2.64 26.11 16.04
N HIS A 59 2.27 24.83 16.11
CA HIS A 59 1.14 24.30 15.32
C HIS A 59 -0.22 24.75 15.90
N GLU A 60 -0.33 24.88 17.21
CA GLU A 60 -1.53 25.43 17.86
C GLU A 60 -1.65 26.94 17.60
N ARG A 61 -0.54 27.69 17.57
CA ARG A 61 -0.56 29.13 17.22
C ARG A 61 -0.97 29.38 15.78
N PHE A 62 -0.49 28.58 14.82
CA PHE A 62 -0.91 28.69 13.41
C PHE A 62 -2.39 28.36 13.19
N GLN A 63 -3.00 27.50 14.03
CA GLN A 63 -4.43 27.22 13.96
C GLN A 63 -5.30 28.28 14.65
N SER A 64 -4.77 28.98 15.65
CA SER A 64 -5.50 30.04 16.35
C SER A 64 -5.45 31.39 15.62
N GLU A 65 -4.44 31.65 14.80
CA GLU A 65 -4.33 32.91 14.00
C GLU A 65 -5.06 32.84 12.65
N GLY A 66 -5.38 31.62 12.15
CA GLY A 66 -6.17 31.43 10.91
C GLY A 66 -7.68 31.57 11.06
N GLY A 67 -8.19 31.85 12.26
CA GLY A 67 -9.62 31.87 12.58
C GLY A 67 -10.29 33.22 12.74
N ASN A 68 -9.55 34.35 12.70
CA ASN A 68 -10.11 35.67 12.88
C ASN A 68 -9.51 36.71 11.90
N ALA A 69 -9.95 36.67 10.67
CA ALA A 69 -9.72 37.74 9.71
C ALA A 69 -11.01 38.01 8.94
N ASP A 70 -11.99 38.58 9.63
CA ASP A 70 -13.03 39.44 9.05
C ASP A 70 -13.34 40.55 10.03
N ALA A 71 -13.19 41.76 9.51
CA ALA A 71 -13.66 43.08 9.95
C ALA A 71 -12.63 44.06 10.53
N ASN A 72 -12.53 45.14 9.76
CA ASN A 72 -12.24 46.56 10.05
C ASN A 72 -10.80 47.07 9.97
N ASP A 73 -10.55 47.67 8.84
CA ASP A 73 -10.27 49.08 8.49
C ASP A 73 -9.34 49.95 9.39
N ASP A 74 -8.47 50.65 8.64
CA ASP A 74 -7.77 51.93 8.90
C ASP A 74 -6.41 51.97 9.65
N ASP A 75 -5.45 52.34 8.80
CA ASP A 75 -4.41 53.40 8.96
C ASP A 75 -3.00 53.10 9.56
N LYS A 76 -2.05 53.32 8.66
CA LYS A 76 -0.71 53.96 8.77
C LYS A 76 0.54 53.17 9.24
N ASN A 77 1.38 53.00 8.22
CA ASN A 77 2.83 53.33 8.14
C ASN A 77 3.88 52.53 8.91
N GLY A 78 4.80 51.93 8.13
CA GLY A 78 6.18 51.74 8.57
C GLY A 78 6.82 50.38 8.24
N GLY A 79 7.40 50.26 7.07
CA GLY A 79 8.66 49.61 6.73
C GLY A 79 9.04 48.24 7.30
N GLY A 80 9.09 47.21 6.43
CA GLY A 80 9.77 45.96 6.71
C GLY A 80 9.29 44.84 5.78
N SER A 81 10.01 44.62 4.71
CA SER A 81 9.72 43.65 3.67
C SER A 81 9.63 42.20 4.16
N ASP A 82 8.44 41.62 4.06
CA ASP A 82 8.26 40.20 3.80
C ASP A 82 6.99 40.05 2.95
N LYS A 83 7.21 39.98 1.62
CA LYS A 83 6.14 39.75 0.66
C LYS A 83 5.64 38.33 0.76
N ALA A 84 4.51 38.13 1.41
CA ALA A 84 3.68 36.96 1.23
C ALA A 84 3.24 36.86 -0.24
N LEU A 85 3.39 35.67 -0.82
CA LEU A 85 2.98 35.33 -2.17
C LEU A 85 1.46 35.46 -2.31
N GLN A 86 1.00 36.51 -2.98
CA GLN A 86 -0.33 36.60 -3.53
C GLN A 86 -0.51 35.66 -4.71
N PRO A 87 -1.68 35.05 -4.92
CA PRO A 87 -1.94 34.30 -6.15
C PRO A 87 -2.01 35.28 -7.33
N ALA A 88 -1.11 35.07 -8.29
CA ALA A 88 -1.07 35.85 -9.53
C ALA A 88 -2.37 35.67 -10.31
N GLY A 89 -3.01 36.82 -10.58
CA GLY A 89 -4.12 36.93 -11.51
C GLY A 89 -3.72 36.59 -12.95
N GLU A 90 -4.70 36.28 -13.73
CA GLU A 90 -4.66 35.93 -15.14
C GLU A 90 -3.87 36.93 -16.00
N GLY A 91 -3.00 36.37 -16.84
CA GLY A 91 -2.44 37.06 -17.99
C GLY A 91 -0.93 37.23 -17.96
N HIS A 92 -0.28 36.37 -18.67
CA HIS A 92 0.93 36.42 -19.49
C HIS A 92 1.64 35.07 -19.38
N GLY A 93 1.82 34.38 -20.50
CA GLY A 93 2.57 33.13 -20.60
C GLY A 93 4.05 33.33 -20.22
N GLY A 94 4.30 33.41 -18.91
CA GLY A 94 5.62 33.44 -18.33
C GLY A 94 6.21 32.05 -18.35
N VAL A 95 7.31 31.86 -19.05
CA VAL A 95 8.09 30.63 -19.04
C VAL A 95 8.59 30.40 -17.61
N VAL A 96 8.08 29.35 -16.96
CA VAL A 96 8.48 28.96 -15.60
C VAL A 96 9.99 28.66 -15.62
N THR A 97 10.75 29.37 -14.79
CA THR A 97 12.20 29.14 -14.73
C THR A 97 12.52 27.78 -14.12
N PRO A 98 13.66 27.15 -14.47
CA PRO A 98 14.09 25.88 -13.87
C PRO A 98 14.21 25.95 -12.35
N GLU A 99 14.47 27.13 -11.78
CA GLU A 99 14.54 27.35 -10.35
C GLU A 99 13.14 27.40 -9.70
N GLU A 100 12.18 28.01 -10.36
CA GLU A 100 10.77 28.02 -9.91
C GLU A 100 10.17 26.62 -9.96
N TRP A 101 10.48 25.85 -11.02
CA TRP A 101 10.10 24.45 -11.12
C TRP A 101 10.73 23.59 -10.00
N ARG A 102 12.01 23.77 -9.71
CA ARG A 102 12.70 23.10 -8.60
C ARG A 102 12.08 23.47 -7.25
N ARG A 103 11.76 24.74 -7.01
CA ARG A 103 11.10 25.19 -5.78
C ARG A 103 9.71 24.60 -5.65
N ALA A 104 8.91 24.58 -6.70
CA ALA A 104 7.57 24.01 -6.71
C ALA A 104 7.58 22.50 -6.48
N SER A 105 8.50 21.75 -7.11
CA SER A 105 8.63 20.30 -6.92
C SER A 105 9.15 19.93 -5.52
N ARG A 106 10.03 20.74 -4.93
CA ARG A 106 10.53 20.57 -3.56
C ARG A 106 9.51 20.99 -2.49
N ALA A 107 8.65 21.95 -2.77
CA ALA A 107 7.62 22.39 -1.84
C ALA A 107 6.62 21.28 -1.48
N MET A 108 6.46 20.29 -2.34
CA MET A 108 5.61 19.12 -2.10
C MET A 108 6.32 17.99 -1.32
N ARG A 109 7.65 18.02 -1.19
CA ARG A 109 8.46 17.02 -0.47
C ARG A 109 8.65 17.42 0.99
N THR A 110 7.65 17.20 1.81
CA THR A 110 7.64 17.65 3.22
C THR A 110 7.78 16.53 4.24
N ALA A 111 7.52 15.28 3.85
CA ALA A 111 7.49 14.15 4.75
C ALA A 111 8.88 13.74 5.25
N GLY A 112 9.02 13.61 6.57
CA GLY A 112 10.20 12.99 7.20
C GLY A 112 10.07 11.47 7.27
N TRP A 113 11.18 10.76 7.53
CA TRP A 113 11.19 9.30 7.64
C TRP A 113 10.24 8.75 8.72
N GLY A 114 10.02 9.49 9.82
CA GLY A 114 9.05 9.09 10.84
C GLY A 114 7.60 9.13 10.35
N ALA A 115 7.23 10.11 9.51
CA ALA A 115 5.92 10.14 8.88
C ALA A 115 5.73 8.96 7.92
N ILE A 116 6.77 8.61 7.18
CA ILE A 116 6.77 7.45 6.27
C ILE A 116 6.69 6.13 7.05
N PHE A 117 7.35 6.02 8.21
CA PHE A 117 7.18 4.87 9.10
C PHE A 117 5.70 4.65 9.45
N TYR A 118 4.98 5.71 9.84
CA TYR A 118 3.54 5.60 10.12
C TYR A 118 2.73 5.25 8.87
N LEU A 119 3.08 5.79 7.70
CA LEU A 119 2.38 5.46 6.45
C LEU A 119 2.58 3.99 6.07
N ILE A 120 3.80 3.46 6.13
CA ILE A 120 4.10 2.04 5.90
C ILE A 120 3.34 1.18 6.91
N THR A 121 3.37 1.56 8.19
CA THR A 121 2.67 0.82 9.24
C THR A 121 1.15 0.84 9.05
N THR A 122 0.57 1.98 8.66
CA THR A 122 -0.89 2.08 8.40
C THR A 122 -1.33 1.21 7.23
N ASP A 123 -0.49 1.13 6.19
CA ASP A 123 -0.79 0.40 4.97
C ASP A 123 -0.73 -1.12 5.19
N ILE A 124 0.31 -1.59 5.88
CA ILE A 124 0.59 -3.02 6.00
C ILE A 124 0.00 -3.62 7.30
N LEU A 125 -0.05 -2.88 8.42
CA LEU A 125 -0.44 -3.44 9.72
C LEU A 125 -1.92 -3.81 9.77
N GLY A 126 -2.21 -5.08 9.52
CA GLY A 126 -3.54 -5.66 9.64
C GLY A 126 -3.46 -7.18 9.87
N PRO A 127 -3.01 -7.66 11.07
CA PRO A 127 -2.69 -9.07 11.30
C PRO A 127 -3.93 -9.98 11.40
N PHE A 128 -5.09 -9.49 10.98
CA PHE A 128 -6.40 -10.13 11.22
C PHE A 128 -6.61 -11.42 10.40
N SER A 129 -5.84 -11.63 9.33
CA SER A 129 -5.84 -12.88 8.54
C SER A 129 -4.80 -13.89 9.04
N THR A 130 -3.82 -13.45 9.86
CA THR A 130 -2.67 -14.26 10.28
C THR A 130 -3.07 -15.51 11.08
N PRO A 131 -3.96 -15.44 12.08
CA PRO A 131 -4.35 -16.64 12.83
C PRO A 131 -4.99 -17.72 11.97
N TRP A 132 -5.78 -17.31 10.96
CA TRP A 132 -6.35 -18.23 10.00
C TRP A 132 -5.29 -18.87 9.11
N ALA A 133 -4.29 -18.10 8.67
CA ALA A 133 -3.17 -18.65 7.92
C ALA A 133 -2.41 -19.72 8.73
N PHE A 134 -2.18 -19.48 10.02
CA PHE A 134 -1.60 -20.47 10.93
C PHE A 134 -2.48 -21.70 11.09
N ALA A 135 -3.82 -21.54 11.12
CA ALA A 135 -4.75 -22.67 11.16
C ALA A 135 -4.69 -23.54 9.90
N GLN A 136 -4.30 -22.98 8.74
CA GLN A 136 -4.10 -23.75 7.51
C GLN A 136 -2.73 -24.45 7.43
N MET A 137 -1.69 -23.91 8.06
CA MET A 137 -0.31 -24.34 7.89
C MET A 137 0.31 -25.01 9.13
N GLY A 138 -0.22 -24.70 10.30
CA GLY A 138 0.40 -25.03 11.59
C GLY A 138 1.50 -24.02 11.99
N TYR A 139 2.03 -24.19 13.22
CA TYR A 139 3.03 -23.26 13.78
C TYR A 139 4.31 -23.18 12.97
N GLY A 140 4.93 -24.34 12.67
CA GLY A 140 6.24 -24.39 12.00
C GLY A 140 6.23 -23.72 10.64
N PRO A 141 5.44 -24.22 9.66
CA PRO A 141 5.33 -23.59 8.34
C PRO A 141 4.81 -22.16 8.42
N GLY A 142 3.86 -21.85 9.32
CA GLY A 142 3.33 -20.50 9.52
C GLY A 142 4.43 -19.51 9.92
N ILE A 143 5.19 -19.78 10.99
CA ILE A 143 6.29 -18.94 11.44
C ILE A 143 7.35 -18.79 10.34
N ALA A 144 7.73 -19.92 9.70
CA ALA A 144 8.74 -19.91 8.65
C ALA A 144 8.33 -19.02 7.47
N LEU A 145 7.09 -19.15 6.97
CA LEU A 145 6.62 -18.40 5.82
C LEU A 145 6.45 -16.90 6.14
N TYR A 146 5.87 -16.55 7.29
CA TYR A 146 5.80 -15.14 7.70
C TYR A 146 7.19 -14.51 7.85
N THR A 147 8.18 -15.26 8.34
CA THR A 147 9.57 -14.79 8.43
C THR A 147 10.19 -14.60 7.04
N VAL A 148 10.05 -15.60 6.17
CA VAL A 148 10.61 -15.54 4.81
C VAL A 148 9.98 -14.41 4.01
N PHE A 149 8.65 -14.29 4.00
CA PHE A 149 7.97 -13.23 3.25
C PHE A 149 8.23 -11.84 3.82
N GLY A 150 8.38 -11.68 5.15
CA GLY A 150 8.81 -10.42 5.76
C GLY A 150 10.21 -9.99 5.31
N ILE A 151 11.19 -10.91 5.34
CA ILE A 151 12.55 -10.64 4.84
C ILE A 151 12.53 -10.30 3.35
N MET A 152 11.74 -11.02 2.54
CA MET A 152 11.63 -10.78 1.11
C MET A 152 10.91 -9.47 0.79
N SER A 153 9.89 -9.06 1.58
CA SER A 153 9.24 -7.75 1.47
C SER A 153 10.23 -6.62 1.73
N PHE A 154 11.00 -6.72 2.81
CA PHE A 154 12.09 -5.77 3.08
C PHE A 154 13.09 -5.69 1.93
N TYR A 155 13.52 -6.85 1.39
CA TYR A 155 14.44 -6.89 0.26
C TYR A 155 13.87 -6.23 -1.00
N SER A 156 12.60 -6.46 -1.31
CA SER A 156 11.90 -5.80 -2.41
C SER A 156 11.80 -4.28 -2.20
N GLY A 157 11.44 -3.84 -0.99
CA GLY A 157 11.46 -2.43 -0.61
C GLY A 157 12.85 -1.81 -0.78
N TRP A 158 13.92 -2.55 -0.45
CA TRP A 158 15.30 -2.12 -0.65
C TRP A 158 15.64 -1.98 -2.14
N ILE A 159 15.21 -2.90 -3.00
CA ILE A 159 15.40 -2.79 -4.47
C ILE A 159 14.69 -1.53 -4.99
N LEU A 160 13.45 -1.30 -4.60
CA LEU A 160 12.68 -0.11 -4.99
C LEU A 160 13.36 1.17 -4.54
N TYR A 161 13.82 1.22 -3.29
CA TYR A 161 14.57 2.34 -2.72
C TYR A 161 15.84 2.64 -3.53
N ARG A 162 16.65 1.64 -3.83
CA ARG A 162 17.87 1.81 -4.60
C ARG A 162 17.61 2.26 -6.04
N SER A 163 16.56 1.73 -6.67
CA SER A 163 16.14 2.12 -8.01
C SER A 163 15.59 3.55 -8.02
N PHE A 164 14.80 3.93 -7.02
CA PHE A 164 14.28 5.28 -6.85
C PHE A 164 15.42 6.30 -6.71
N LEU A 165 16.37 6.08 -5.82
CA LEU A 165 17.51 6.97 -5.63
C LEU A 165 18.37 7.11 -6.88
N GLY A 166 18.47 6.06 -7.69
CA GLY A 166 19.24 6.05 -8.92
C GLY A 166 18.53 6.72 -10.10
N LEU A 167 17.23 6.92 -10.02
CA LEU A 167 16.45 7.44 -11.14
C LEU A 167 15.74 8.76 -10.85
N ASP A 168 15.47 9.10 -9.58
CA ASP A 168 14.81 10.35 -9.18
C ASP A 168 15.76 11.52 -9.21
N SER A 169 15.34 12.64 -9.80
CA SER A 169 16.10 13.90 -9.82
C SER A 169 15.18 15.11 -9.76
N ASP A 170 15.73 16.27 -9.45
CA ASP A 170 15.01 17.54 -9.49
C ASP A 170 14.54 17.91 -10.91
N ARG A 171 15.30 17.49 -11.93
CA ARG A 171 14.93 17.72 -13.34
C ARG A 171 13.83 16.77 -13.80
N TYR A 172 13.90 15.52 -13.37
CA TYR A 172 12.97 14.45 -13.71
C TYR A 172 12.45 13.80 -12.42
N PRO A 173 11.49 14.41 -11.69
CA PRO A 173 10.98 13.84 -10.46
C PRO A 173 10.16 12.57 -10.72
N LEU A 174 10.34 11.55 -9.88
CA LEU A 174 9.47 10.37 -9.84
C LEU A 174 8.25 10.65 -8.97
N LYS A 175 7.08 10.18 -9.40
CA LYS A 175 5.82 10.36 -8.67
C LYS A 175 5.20 9.04 -8.21
N GLY A 176 5.42 7.96 -8.95
CA GLY A 176 4.75 6.71 -8.69
C GLY A 176 5.55 5.48 -9.09
N TYR A 177 4.91 4.33 -8.85
CA TYR A 177 5.50 3.03 -9.12
C TYR A 177 5.75 2.82 -10.62
N GLY A 178 4.78 3.18 -11.47
CA GLY A 178 4.89 3.04 -12.92
C GLY A 178 5.99 3.88 -13.56
N ASP A 179 6.35 5.03 -12.95
CA ASP A 179 7.43 5.88 -13.47
C ASP A 179 8.80 5.20 -13.38
N LEU A 180 9.01 4.35 -12.37
CA LEU A 180 10.23 3.53 -12.29
C LEU A 180 10.34 2.57 -13.48
N TYR A 181 9.21 1.96 -13.87
CA TYR A 181 9.16 1.04 -15.03
C TYR A 181 9.30 1.78 -16.33
N PHE A 182 8.72 2.98 -16.44
CA PHE A 182 8.93 3.85 -17.60
C PHE A 182 10.41 4.08 -17.87
N ARG A 183 11.17 4.48 -16.85
CA ARG A 183 12.59 4.82 -17.00
C ARG A 183 13.49 3.62 -17.29
N VAL A 184 13.09 2.42 -16.88
CA VAL A 184 13.88 1.20 -17.10
C VAL A 184 13.44 0.46 -18.36
N PHE A 185 12.15 0.35 -18.62
CA PHE A 185 11.59 -0.52 -19.68
C PHE A 185 10.75 0.23 -20.73
N GLY A 186 10.50 1.53 -20.53
CA GLY A 186 9.75 2.37 -21.47
C GLY A 186 8.25 2.42 -21.23
N ALA A 187 7.52 3.10 -22.14
CA ALA A 187 6.11 3.46 -21.98
C ALA A 187 5.18 2.25 -21.83
N GLY A 188 5.37 1.20 -22.62
CA GLY A 188 4.52 0.01 -22.56
C GLY A 188 4.52 -0.67 -21.19
N ALA A 189 5.70 -0.75 -20.53
CA ALA A 189 5.81 -1.31 -19.19
C ALA A 189 5.11 -0.42 -18.14
N ARG A 190 5.21 0.92 -18.28
CA ARG A 190 4.50 1.87 -17.41
C ARG A 190 2.98 1.64 -17.49
N HIS A 191 2.42 1.63 -18.69
CA HIS A 191 0.97 1.44 -18.87
C HIS A 191 0.48 0.11 -18.31
N ALA A 192 1.21 -0.99 -18.57
CA ALA A 192 0.87 -2.31 -18.05
C ALA A 192 0.87 -2.33 -16.50
N VAL A 193 1.92 -1.77 -15.89
CA VAL A 193 2.06 -1.71 -14.43
C VAL A 193 0.99 -0.81 -13.80
N ASN A 194 0.74 0.38 -14.35
CA ASN A 194 -0.26 1.30 -13.81
C ASN A 194 -1.68 0.75 -13.95
N PHE A 195 -2.00 0.10 -15.08
CA PHE A 195 -3.30 -0.56 -15.24
C PHE A 195 -3.48 -1.69 -14.21
N ALA A 196 -2.49 -2.56 -14.04
CA ALA A 196 -2.51 -3.63 -13.05
C ALA A 196 -2.60 -3.06 -11.61
N GLN A 197 -1.90 -1.96 -11.32
CA GLN A 197 -1.98 -1.23 -10.05
C GLN A 197 -3.39 -0.71 -9.77
N GLY A 198 -4.01 -0.06 -10.76
CA GLY A 198 -5.38 0.44 -10.63
C GLY A 198 -6.38 -0.68 -10.37
N LEU A 199 -6.23 -1.82 -11.06
CA LEU A 199 -7.06 -2.99 -10.87
C LEU A 199 -6.86 -3.62 -9.47
N GLN A 200 -5.62 -3.76 -9.01
CA GLN A 200 -5.33 -4.24 -7.65
C GLN A 200 -6.01 -3.38 -6.59
N LEU A 201 -5.92 -2.05 -6.72
CA LEU A 201 -6.51 -1.12 -5.74
C LEU A 201 -8.05 -1.16 -5.77
N LEU A 202 -8.66 -1.36 -6.95
CA LEU A 202 -10.10 -1.61 -7.08
C LEU A 202 -10.52 -2.88 -6.31
N LEU A 203 -9.76 -3.96 -6.49
CA LEU A 203 -10.02 -5.23 -5.82
C LEU A 203 -9.79 -5.15 -4.30
N PHE A 204 -8.83 -4.34 -3.84
CA PHE A 204 -8.68 -4.06 -2.41
C PHE A 204 -9.91 -3.38 -1.81
N VAL A 205 -10.49 -2.40 -2.52
CA VAL A 205 -11.75 -1.78 -2.09
C VAL A 205 -12.87 -2.82 -2.04
N ALA A 206 -12.94 -3.75 -3.00
CA ALA A 206 -13.93 -4.84 -3.00
C ALA A 206 -13.79 -5.76 -1.77
N VAL A 207 -12.57 -6.15 -1.39
CA VAL A 207 -12.31 -6.95 -0.18
C VAL A 207 -12.68 -6.18 1.09
N LEU A 208 -12.41 -4.87 1.13
CA LEU A 208 -12.79 -4.03 2.27
C LEU A 208 -14.31 -3.88 2.38
N ILE A 209 -15.03 -3.75 1.27
CA ILE A 209 -16.51 -3.77 1.25
C ILE A 209 -17.00 -5.11 1.80
N LEU A 210 -16.42 -6.22 1.35
CA LEU A 210 -16.81 -7.57 1.79
C LEU A 210 -16.56 -7.78 3.29
N GLY A 211 -15.35 -7.54 3.78
CA GLY A 211 -14.99 -7.75 5.19
C GLY A 211 -15.76 -6.84 6.15
N ASN A 212 -15.95 -5.58 5.79
CA ASN A 212 -16.73 -4.66 6.62
C ASN A 212 -18.24 -4.93 6.52
N GLY A 213 -18.74 -5.38 5.37
CA GLY A 213 -20.11 -5.87 5.24
C GLY A 213 -20.40 -7.06 6.14
N GLN A 214 -19.45 -7.99 6.29
CA GLN A 214 -19.55 -9.10 7.25
C GLN A 214 -19.60 -8.57 8.69
N SER A 215 -18.80 -7.56 9.04
CA SER A 215 -18.85 -6.91 10.35
C SER A 215 -20.21 -6.27 10.64
N ILE A 216 -20.78 -5.54 9.67
CA ILE A 216 -22.13 -4.94 9.79
C ILE A 216 -23.18 -6.04 9.97
N SER A 217 -23.09 -7.13 9.20
CA SER A 217 -23.99 -8.26 9.31
C SER A 217 -23.96 -8.90 10.71
N GLN A 218 -22.77 -9.16 11.27
CA GLN A 218 -22.62 -9.69 12.62
C GLN A 218 -23.21 -8.77 13.69
N ILE A 219 -22.93 -7.47 13.61
CA ILE A 219 -23.49 -6.47 14.53
C ILE A 219 -25.03 -6.49 14.48
N SER A 220 -25.60 -6.61 13.27
CA SER A 220 -27.06 -6.58 13.07
C SER A 220 -27.81 -7.80 13.64
N LYS A 221 -27.11 -8.93 13.86
CA LYS A 221 -27.73 -10.15 14.47
C LYS A 221 -28.09 -9.97 15.93
N GLY A 222 -27.46 -9.01 16.62
CA GLY A 222 -27.74 -8.75 18.04
C GLY A 222 -27.21 -9.85 18.97
N PRO A 223 -27.36 -9.65 20.30
CA PRO A 223 -26.86 -10.59 21.32
C PRO A 223 -27.57 -11.93 21.32
N ASN A 224 -28.81 -12.01 20.81
CA ASN A 224 -29.62 -13.21 20.77
C ASN A 224 -29.47 -14.03 19.47
N GLY A 225 -28.56 -13.66 18.57
CA GLY A 225 -28.32 -14.38 17.32
C GLY A 225 -29.47 -14.31 16.33
N GLY A 226 -30.14 -13.16 16.21
CA GLY A 226 -31.27 -12.96 15.29
C GLY A 226 -30.86 -13.09 13.81
N ALA A 227 -31.83 -13.02 12.90
CA ALA A 227 -31.61 -13.14 11.45
C ALA A 227 -30.71 -12.05 10.90
N GLY A 228 -30.61 -10.90 11.57
CA GLY A 228 -29.81 -9.76 11.13
C GLY A 228 -30.34 -9.10 9.85
N LEU A 229 -29.57 -8.14 9.33
CA LEU A 229 -29.85 -7.49 8.05
C LEU A 229 -29.45 -8.39 6.88
N CYS A 230 -30.14 -8.24 5.74
CA CYS A 230 -29.73 -8.87 4.48
C CYS A 230 -28.27 -8.52 4.16
N PHE A 231 -27.45 -9.54 3.86
CA PHE A 231 -26.00 -9.36 3.70
C PHE A 231 -25.66 -8.35 2.60
N VAL A 232 -26.35 -8.42 1.45
CA VAL A 232 -26.15 -7.44 0.38
C VAL A 232 -26.45 -6.01 0.84
N ALA A 233 -27.47 -5.82 1.70
CA ALA A 233 -27.76 -4.48 2.25
C ALA A 233 -26.61 -3.97 3.14
N CYS A 234 -25.93 -4.86 3.87
CA CYS A 234 -24.73 -4.50 4.65
C CYS A 234 -23.57 -4.05 3.74
N LEU A 235 -23.36 -4.74 2.62
CA LEU A 235 -22.37 -4.34 1.62
C LEU A 235 -22.68 -2.98 1.00
N VAL A 236 -23.96 -2.76 0.63
CA VAL A 236 -24.44 -1.48 0.06
C VAL A 236 -24.28 -0.34 1.07
N ALA A 237 -24.54 -0.57 2.35
CA ALA A 237 -24.37 0.45 3.38
C ALA A 237 -22.90 0.92 3.48
N PHE A 238 -21.93 -0.02 3.44
CA PHE A 238 -20.51 0.34 3.44
C PHE A 238 -20.09 1.02 2.12
N MET A 239 -20.56 0.55 0.98
CA MET A 239 -20.33 1.18 -0.32
C MET A 239 -20.85 2.63 -0.34
N ALA A 240 -22.04 2.89 0.20
CA ALA A 240 -22.62 4.23 0.26
C ALA A 240 -21.77 5.20 1.11
N ALA A 241 -21.24 4.74 2.25
CA ALA A 241 -20.26 5.51 3.01
C ALA A 241 -18.99 5.79 2.18
N GLY A 242 -18.57 4.83 1.37
CA GLY A 242 -17.46 4.96 0.44
C GLY A 242 -17.69 6.00 -0.65
N PHE A 243 -18.92 6.16 -1.16
CA PHE A 243 -19.26 7.22 -2.12
C PHE A 243 -18.94 8.61 -1.57
N VAL A 244 -19.23 8.84 -0.30
CA VAL A 244 -18.96 10.12 0.37
C VAL A 244 -17.46 10.34 0.56
N LEU A 245 -16.76 9.32 1.09
CA LEU A 245 -15.32 9.42 1.34
C LEU A 245 -14.50 9.50 0.04
N GLY A 246 -14.91 8.83 -1.01
CA GLY A 246 -14.25 8.84 -2.31
C GLY A 246 -14.26 10.23 -2.97
N GLN A 247 -15.16 11.15 -2.55
CA GLN A 247 -15.15 12.53 -3.03
C GLN A 247 -13.95 13.34 -2.51
N VAL A 248 -13.28 12.88 -1.46
CA VAL A 248 -12.08 13.53 -0.93
C VAL A 248 -10.92 13.28 -1.88
N ARG A 249 -10.49 14.32 -2.62
CA ARG A 249 -9.44 14.23 -3.66
C ARG A 249 -8.02 14.31 -3.12
N THR A 250 -7.80 14.89 -1.93
CA THR A 250 -6.48 15.14 -1.39
C THR A 250 -6.10 14.11 -0.33
N LEU A 251 -5.01 13.37 -0.55
CA LEU A 251 -4.45 12.40 0.40
C LEU A 251 -4.05 13.05 1.74
N GLN A 252 -3.66 14.32 1.71
CA GLN A 252 -3.28 15.06 2.92
C GLN A 252 -4.38 15.08 3.99
N ARG A 253 -5.66 15.11 3.59
CA ARG A 253 -6.79 15.02 4.53
C ARG A 253 -6.93 13.66 5.19
N PHE A 254 -6.45 12.58 4.54
CA PHE A 254 -6.44 11.24 5.12
C PHE A 254 -5.28 10.99 6.08
N SER A 255 -4.21 11.79 6.03
CA SER A 255 -3.01 11.59 6.85
C SER A 255 -3.30 11.54 8.34
N TRP A 256 -4.18 12.43 8.84
CA TRP A 256 -4.60 12.41 10.26
C TRP A 256 -5.40 11.14 10.60
N ALA A 257 -6.36 10.77 9.77
CA ALA A 257 -7.18 9.58 9.96
C ALA A 257 -6.33 8.30 9.87
N ALA A 258 -5.37 8.24 8.95
CA ALA A 258 -4.42 7.15 8.83
C ALA A 258 -3.57 6.98 10.11
N ASN A 259 -3.08 8.09 10.67
CA ASN A 259 -2.33 8.06 11.93
C ASN A 259 -3.17 7.50 13.09
N LEU A 260 -4.43 7.93 13.20
CA LEU A 260 -5.37 7.41 14.21
C LEU A 260 -5.64 5.91 13.99
N SER A 261 -5.74 5.46 12.74
CA SER A 261 -6.00 4.06 12.39
C SER A 261 -4.93 3.10 12.90
N VAL A 262 -3.64 3.50 12.93
CA VAL A 262 -2.56 2.67 13.52
C VAL A 262 -2.84 2.36 14.98
N TRP A 263 -3.20 3.39 15.76
CA TRP A 263 -3.47 3.23 17.19
C TRP A 263 -4.74 2.41 17.43
N ILE A 264 -5.77 2.59 16.60
CA ILE A 264 -6.99 1.78 16.66
C ILE A 264 -6.66 0.32 16.31
N ASN A 265 -5.83 0.04 15.29
CA ASN A 265 -5.42 -1.32 14.95
C ASN A 265 -4.62 -1.98 16.08
N LEU A 266 -3.71 -1.25 16.74
CA LEU A 266 -3.02 -1.75 17.92
C LEU A 266 -3.99 -2.06 19.08
N LEU A 267 -4.94 -1.17 19.32
CA LEU A 267 -6.00 -1.40 20.31
C LEU A 267 -6.83 -2.64 19.97
N LEU A 268 -7.21 -2.83 18.70
CA LEU A 268 -7.90 -4.03 18.21
C LEU A 268 -7.10 -5.30 18.48
N ILE A 269 -5.79 -5.30 18.21
CA ILE A 269 -4.90 -6.43 18.48
C ILE A 269 -4.97 -6.80 19.96
N PHE A 270 -4.81 -5.83 20.87
CA PHE A 270 -4.84 -6.10 22.31
C PHE A 270 -6.22 -6.55 22.81
N ILE A 271 -7.30 -5.96 22.31
CA ILE A 271 -8.67 -6.40 22.67
C ILE A 271 -8.90 -7.83 22.20
N CYS A 272 -8.56 -8.17 20.94
CA CYS A 272 -8.71 -9.54 20.43
C CYS A 272 -7.93 -10.54 21.28
N MET A 273 -6.65 -10.24 21.62
CA MET A 273 -5.83 -11.11 22.47
C MET A 273 -6.43 -11.28 23.88
N GLY A 274 -6.93 -10.21 24.48
CA GLY A 274 -7.57 -10.27 25.80
C GLY A 274 -8.86 -11.08 25.78
N VAL A 275 -9.68 -10.90 24.74
CA VAL A 275 -10.97 -11.61 24.63
C VAL A 275 -10.78 -13.11 24.45
N VAL A 276 -9.90 -13.56 23.54
CA VAL A 276 -9.72 -15.00 23.28
C VAL A 276 -9.11 -15.76 24.46
N ALA A 277 -8.37 -15.08 25.33
CA ALA A 277 -7.83 -15.69 26.55
C ALA A 277 -8.91 -16.04 27.59
N HIS A 278 -10.08 -15.39 27.52
CA HIS A 278 -11.13 -15.52 28.52
C HIS A 278 -12.47 -16.00 27.94
N SER A 279 -12.54 -16.26 26.63
CA SER A 279 -13.77 -16.64 25.94
C SER A 279 -13.53 -17.78 24.96
N PRO A 280 -14.46 -18.74 24.83
CA PRO A 280 -14.36 -19.81 23.83
C PRO A 280 -14.49 -19.23 22.41
N PRO A 281 -14.05 -19.98 21.38
CA PRO A 281 -14.31 -19.64 19.98
C PRO A 281 -15.81 -19.49 19.68
N ASN A 282 -16.14 -18.72 18.66
CA ASN A 282 -17.52 -18.60 18.18
C ASN A 282 -17.90 -19.83 17.34
N PHE A 283 -18.27 -20.92 18.02
CA PHE A 283 -18.63 -22.19 17.37
C PHE A 283 -19.81 -22.06 16.40
N ALA A 284 -20.78 -21.21 16.70
CA ALA A 284 -21.94 -21.01 15.83
C ALA A 284 -21.51 -20.39 14.47
N ALA A 285 -20.64 -19.38 14.49
CA ALA A 285 -20.14 -18.77 13.27
C ALA A 285 -19.25 -19.73 12.48
N THR A 286 -18.38 -20.50 13.13
CA THR A 286 -17.50 -21.47 12.46
C THR A 286 -18.28 -22.61 11.83
N GLN A 287 -19.27 -23.17 12.52
CA GLN A 287 -20.14 -24.21 11.98
C GLN A 287 -20.98 -23.70 10.80
N ALA A 288 -21.53 -22.50 10.90
CA ALA A 288 -22.29 -21.87 9.82
C ALA A 288 -21.45 -21.64 8.56
N SER A 289 -20.18 -21.26 8.72
CA SER A 289 -19.29 -20.92 7.58
C SER A 289 -18.52 -22.10 7.01
N PHE A 290 -18.10 -23.05 7.86
CA PHE A 290 -17.19 -24.13 7.47
C PHE A 290 -17.84 -25.52 7.56
N GLY A 291 -19.10 -25.60 8.00
CA GLY A 291 -19.88 -26.83 8.09
C GLY A 291 -19.76 -27.54 9.44
N ASP A 292 -20.50 -28.67 9.57
CA ASP A 292 -20.70 -29.39 10.85
C ASP A 292 -19.39 -29.97 11.44
N ALA A 293 -18.36 -30.19 10.63
CA ALA A 293 -17.05 -30.65 11.10
C ALA A 293 -16.34 -29.64 12.04
N PHE A 294 -16.77 -28.38 12.01
CA PHE A 294 -16.26 -27.28 12.84
C PHE A 294 -17.27 -26.85 13.94
N GLY A 295 -18.14 -27.76 14.33
CA GLY A 295 -19.04 -27.58 15.47
C GLY A 295 -18.31 -27.57 16.82
N PRO A 296 -19.02 -27.37 17.94
CA PRO A 296 -18.46 -27.27 19.29
C PRO A 296 -17.53 -28.44 19.63
N GLY A 297 -16.31 -28.15 20.06
CA GLY A 297 -15.29 -29.16 20.41
C GLY A 297 -14.04 -28.54 21.00
N PRO A 298 -13.04 -29.35 21.36
CA PRO A 298 -11.79 -28.87 21.91
C PRO A 298 -10.99 -28.10 20.83
N VAL A 299 -10.27 -27.08 21.26
CA VAL A 299 -9.33 -26.35 20.41
C VAL A 299 -8.12 -27.24 20.14
N VAL A 300 -7.81 -27.45 18.87
CA VAL A 300 -6.67 -28.25 18.43
C VAL A 300 -5.73 -27.40 17.59
N THR A 301 -4.45 -27.47 17.90
CA THR A 301 -3.37 -26.80 17.15
C THR A 301 -2.35 -27.83 16.65
N TYR A 302 -1.69 -27.52 15.54
CA TYR A 302 -0.73 -28.40 14.92
C TYR A 302 0.63 -27.72 14.82
N ALA A 303 1.70 -28.46 15.10
CA ALA A 303 3.07 -27.97 14.90
C ALA A 303 3.44 -27.87 13.41
N GLY A 304 2.97 -28.85 12.62
CA GLY A 304 3.11 -28.87 11.15
C GLY A 304 1.77 -28.70 10.46
N THR A 305 1.71 -29.04 9.17
CA THR A 305 0.49 -28.94 8.37
C THR A 305 -0.63 -29.79 8.95
N PRO A 306 -1.83 -29.24 9.16
CA PRO A 306 -2.97 -29.97 9.69
C PRO A 306 -3.35 -31.16 8.81
N PRO A 307 -3.86 -32.27 9.39
CA PRO A 307 -4.40 -33.39 8.62
C PRO A 307 -5.59 -32.95 7.74
N PRO A 308 -5.88 -33.71 6.65
CA PRO A 308 -7.04 -33.44 5.79
C PRO A 308 -8.36 -33.32 6.58
N GLY A 309 -9.16 -32.30 6.24
CA GLY A 309 -10.44 -32.02 6.90
C GLY A 309 -10.36 -31.34 8.27
N LYS A 310 -9.15 -30.98 8.75
CA LYS A 310 -8.91 -30.30 10.03
C LYS A 310 -8.56 -28.80 9.86
N ALA A 311 -8.58 -28.28 8.64
CA ALA A 311 -8.39 -26.89 8.34
C ALA A 311 -9.54 -26.38 7.44
N SER A 312 -10.07 -25.17 7.74
CA SER A 312 -11.22 -24.60 7.03
C SER A 312 -10.94 -24.14 5.61
N GLY A 313 -9.68 -23.90 5.26
CA GLY A 313 -9.24 -23.43 3.92
C GLY A 313 -8.96 -24.52 2.90
N GLY A 314 -9.43 -25.75 3.13
CA GLY A 314 -9.17 -26.90 2.28
C GLY A 314 -8.17 -27.87 2.88
N SER A 315 -7.97 -29.02 2.22
CA SER A 315 -7.09 -30.07 2.73
C SER A 315 -5.77 -30.14 1.97
N GLY A 316 -4.72 -30.57 2.67
CA GLY A 316 -3.42 -30.84 2.09
C GLY A 316 -2.78 -29.63 1.41
N PHE A 317 -2.31 -29.80 0.18
CA PHE A 317 -1.62 -28.76 -0.59
C PHE A 317 -2.46 -27.48 -0.78
N LEU A 318 -3.75 -27.61 -1.10
CA LEU A 318 -4.65 -26.46 -1.32
C LEU A 318 -4.80 -25.61 -0.06
N GLY A 319 -5.02 -26.25 1.10
CA GLY A 319 -5.11 -25.54 2.38
C GLY A 319 -3.81 -24.82 2.72
N SER A 320 -2.67 -25.48 2.58
CA SER A 320 -1.35 -24.86 2.83
C SER A 320 -1.09 -23.69 1.89
N MET A 321 -1.42 -23.80 0.60
CA MET A 321 -1.28 -22.72 -0.37
C MET A 321 -2.24 -21.54 -0.08
N ASN A 322 -3.46 -21.81 0.38
CA ASN A 322 -4.37 -20.76 0.81
C ASN A 322 -3.84 -20.02 2.05
N GLY A 323 -3.22 -20.74 2.99
CA GLY A 323 -2.51 -20.12 4.12
C GLY A 323 -1.32 -19.27 3.67
N LEU A 324 -0.51 -19.76 2.72
CA LEU A 324 0.60 -19.02 2.12
C LEU A 324 0.10 -17.73 1.43
N ASN A 325 -1.00 -17.79 0.68
CA ASN A 325 -1.58 -16.63 0.01
C ASN A 325 -1.97 -15.53 1.02
N GLN A 326 -2.43 -15.89 2.23
CA GLN A 326 -2.70 -14.93 3.30
C GLN A 326 -1.41 -14.36 3.91
N ALA A 327 -0.34 -15.15 4.03
CA ALA A 327 0.96 -14.65 4.47
C ALA A 327 1.53 -13.63 3.48
N VAL A 328 1.40 -13.89 2.16
CA VAL A 328 1.75 -12.94 1.10
C VAL A 328 0.88 -11.69 1.18
N TYR A 329 -0.45 -11.86 1.35
CA TYR A 329 -1.40 -10.76 1.48
C TYR A 329 -1.03 -9.80 2.63
N SER A 330 -0.51 -10.35 3.71
CA SER A 330 -0.16 -9.59 4.91
C SER A 330 0.98 -8.57 4.70
N TYR A 331 1.91 -8.81 3.76
CA TYR A 331 3.06 -7.92 3.49
C TYR A 331 2.91 -7.06 2.23
N GLY A 332 1.70 -6.86 1.76
CA GLY A 332 1.40 -6.19 0.50
C GLY A 332 1.48 -4.67 0.52
N GLY A 333 2.67 -4.06 0.68
CA GLY A 333 2.83 -2.60 0.74
C GLY A 333 3.79 -1.99 -0.29
N CYS A 334 4.61 -2.77 -0.97
CA CYS A 334 5.63 -2.24 -1.90
C CYS A 334 5.07 -1.39 -3.04
N LEU A 335 3.81 -1.61 -3.41
CA LEU A 335 3.08 -0.90 -4.46
C LEU A 335 3.11 0.63 -4.33
N ILE A 336 3.06 1.14 -3.10
CA ILE A 336 2.98 2.59 -2.82
C ILE A 336 4.30 3.18 -2.30
N PHE A 337 5.36 2.39 -2.11
CA PHE A 337 6.64 2.87 -1.59
C PHE A 337 7.27 3.95 -2.48
N ALA A 338 7.13 3.84 -3.81
CA ALA A 338 7.61 4.87 -4.73
C ALA A 338 6.92 6.23 -4.50
N ALA A 339 5.60 6.22 -4.26
CA ALA A 339 4.84 7.42 -3.94
C ALA A 339 5.27 8.01 -2.58
N PHE A 340 5.53 7.16 -1.57
CA PHE A 340 6.04 7.62 -0.29
C PHE A 340 7.41 8.29 -0.41
N MET A 341 8.33 7.70 -1.16
CA MET A 341 9.65 8.30 -1.42
C MET A 341 9.55 9.62 -2.17
N ALA A 342 8.57 9.75 -3.08
CA ALA A 342 8.33 10.98 -3.83
C ALA A 342 7.87 12.16 -2.95
N GLU A 343 7.23 11.88 -1.83
CA GLU A 343 6.79 12.89 -0.85
C GLU A 343 7.86 13.18 0.23
N MET A 344 8.94 12.41 0.28
CA MET A 344 9.99 12.59 1.28
C MET A 344 10.84 13.82 1.00
N ARG A 345 11.11 14.58 2.07
CA ARG A 345 12.09 15.66 2.05
C ARG A 345 13.51 15.15 1.79
N HIS A 346 13.86 13.99 2.36
CA HIS A 346 15.14 13.31 2.18
C HIS A 346 14.91 11.83 1.83
N PRO A 347 14.72 11.49 0.54
CA PRO A 347 14.48 10.11 0.12
C PRO A 347 15.58 9.13 0.56
N MET A 348 16.80 9.62 0.78
CA MET A 348 17.91 8.80 1.29
C MET A 348 17.66 8.19 2.69
N ASP A 349 16.72 8.74 3.47
CA ASP A 349 16.36 8.23 4.79
C ASP A 349 15.23 7.19 4.77
N PHE A 350 14.68 6.86 3.61
CA PHE A 350 13.58 5.89 3.47
C PHE A 350 13.91 4.52 4.08
N TRP A 351 15.15 4.07 3.95
CA TRP A 351 15.57 2.79 4.52
C TRP A 351 15.34 2.67 6.04
N LYS A 352 15.38 3.80 6.77
CA LYS A 352 15.11 3.82 8.22
C LYS A 352 13.63 3.53 8.49
N ALA A 353 12.75 4.18 7.73
CA ALA A 353 11.31 3.95 7.82
C ALA A 353 10.95 2.52 7.41
N LEU A 354 11.55 2.02 6.34
CA LEU A 354 11.36 0.66 5.84
C LEU A 354 11.80 -0.38 6.88
N LEU A 355 13.02 -0.28 7.40
CA LEU A 355 13.54 -1.24 8.38
C LEU A 355 12.72 -1.23 9.67
N CYS A 356 12.46 -0.04 10.25
CA CYS A 356 11.67 0.07 11.46
C CYS A 356 10.23 -0.41 11.25
N GLY A 357 9.62 -0.09 10.10
CA GLY A 357 8.27 -0.50 9.75
C GLY A 357 8.14 -2.01 9.60
N GLU A 358 8.98 -2.63 8.78
CA GLU A 358 8.94 -4.07 8.52
C GLU A 358 9.24 -4.90 9.78
N VAL A 359 10.21 -4.50 10.61
CA VAL A 359 10.51 -5.19 11.88
C VAL A 359 9.32 -5.09 12.84
N PHE A 360 8.72 -3.90 12.97
CA PHE A 360 7.56 -3.69 13.83
C PHE A 360 6.36 -4.54 13.37
N ILE A 361 6.06 -4.53 12.07
CA ILE A 361 4.98 -5.29 11.45
C ILE A 361 5.21 -6.81 11.65
N TYR A 362 6.43 -7.29 11.39
CA TYR A 362 6.80 -8.68 11.57
C TYR A 362 6.57 -9.16 13.01
N VAL A 363 7.02 -8.39 14.00
CA VAL A 363 6.81 -8.71 15.41
C VAL A 363 5.32 -8.76 15.75
N CYS A 364 4.53 -7.78 15.30
CA CYS A 364 3.09 -7.76 15.50
C CYS A 364 2.40 -8.98 14.88
N TYR A 365 2.77 -9.34 13.65
CA TYR A 365 2.17 -10.49 12.96
C TYR A 365 2.47 -11.81 13.65
N LEU A 366 3.74 -12.03 14.02
CA LEU A 366 4.10 -13.28 14.71
C LEU A 366 3.47 -13.38 16.10
N LEU A 367 3.56 -12.33 16.90
CA LEU A 367 2.98 -12.36 18.25
C LEU A 367 1.47 -12.56 18.20
N PHE A 368 0.78 -11.79 17.38
CA PHE A 368 -0.66 -11.90 17.23
C PHE A 368 -1.07 -13.25 16.62
N GLY A 369 -0.42 -13.68 15.53
CA GLY A 369 -0.74 -14.93 14.83
C GLY A 369 -0.57 -16.16 15.72
N VAL A 370 0.59 -16.30 16.38
CA VAL A 370 0.87 -17.42 17.28
C VAL A 370 -0.08 -17.42 18.49
N TYR A 371 -0.26 -16.24 19.12
CA TYR A 371 -1.12 -16.13 20.28
C TYR A 371 -2.57 -16.48 19.94
N MET A 372 -3.16 -15.86 18.92
CA MET A 372 -4.54 -16.09 18.54
C MET A 372 -4.77 -17.53 18.09
N TYR A 373 -3.82 -18.12 17.32
CA TYR A 373 -3.91 -19.51 16.90
C TYR A 373 -3.87 -20.47 18.09
N SER A 374 -3.10 -20.17 19.15
CA SER A 374 -3.05 -21.00 20.36
C SER A 374 -4.40 -21.12 21.07
N TYR A 375 -5.25 -20.08 21.00
CA TYR A 375 -6.57 -20.06 21.65
C TYR A 375 -7.73 -20.41 20.70
N GLN A 376 -7.57 -20.18 19.40
CA GLN A 376 -8.64 -20.41 18.42
C GLN A 376 -8.45 -21.71 17.62
N GLY A 377 -7.20 -22.16 17.43
CA GLY A 377 -6.88 -23.39 16.68
C GLY A 377 -7.58 -23.45 15.32
N GLN A 378 -8.26 -24.57 15.05
CA GLN A 378 -9.04 -24.82 13.83
C GLN A 378 -10.25 -23.89 13.66
N TYR A 379 -10.67 -23.17 14.71
CA TYR A 379 -11.80 -22.24 14.69
C TYR A 379 -11.40 -20.81 14.29
N ALA A 380 -10.13 -20.58 13.99
CA ALA A 380 -9.67 -19.27 13.54
C ALA A 380 -10.39 -18.84 12.25
N PHE A 381 -10.96 -17.64 12.27
CA PHE A 381 -11.67 -17.03 11.14
C PHE A 381 -10.76 -16.09 10.34
N ASN A 382 -11.18 -15.71 9.15
CA ASN A 382 -10.56 -14.68 8.35
C ASN A 382 -11.62 -13.68 7.86
N PRO A 383 -11.64 -12.44 8.37
CA PRO A 383 -10.77 -11.89 9.43
C PRO A 383 -11.13 -12.44 10.84
N ILE A 384 -10.13 -12.50 11.71
CA ILE A 384 -10.24 -13.14 13.06
C ILE A 384 -11.28 -12.49 13.97
N MET A 385 -11.62 -11.22 13.75
CA MET A 385 -12.63 -10.50 14.51
C MET A 385 -13.99 -11.23 14.53
N GLN A 386 -14.28 -12.00 13.49
CA GLN A 386 -15.52 -12.72 13.31
C GLN A 386 -15.60 -14.00 14.16
N SER A 387 -14.47 -14.52 14.64
CA SER A 387 -14.42 -15.69 15.53
C SER A 387 -14.55 -15.36 17.01
N LEU A 388 -14.67 -14.07 17.37
CA LEU A 388 -14.76 -13.67 18.77
C LEU A 388 -16.14 -13.98 19.37
N SER A 389 -16.13 -14.34 20.65
CA SER A 389 -17.29 -14.49 21.53
C SER A 389 -16.91 -13.87 22.88
N PRO A 390 -17.78 -13.19 23.63
CA PRO A 390 -19.20 -12.95 23.41
C PRO A 390 -19.51 -11.73 22.50
N TYR A 391 -20.79 -11.60 22.13
CA TYR A 391 -21.32 -10.61 21.20
C TYR A 391 -20.85 -9.16 21.46
N TRP A 392 -20.83 -8.71 22.69
CA TRP A 392 -20.47 -7.32 23.02
C TRP A 392 -19.02 -6.98 22.65
N TRP A 393 -18.08 -7.88 22.92
CA TRP A 393 -16.68 -7.69 22.53
C TRP A 393 -16.49 -7.82 21.02
N GLN A 394 -17.18 -8.79 20.39
CA GLN A 394 -17.18 -8.91 18.94
C GLN A 394 -17.72 -7.64 18.26
N THR A 395 -18.82 -7.08 18.78
CA THR A 395 -19.40 -5.83 18.28
C THR A 395 -18.46 -4.65 18.47
N ALA A 396 -17.84 -4.49 19.63
CA ALA A 396 -16.87 -3.42 19.88
C ALA A 396 -15.70 -3.48 18.90
N VAL A 397 -15.13 -4.66 18.69
CA VAL A 397 -14.02 -4.88 17.74
C VAL A 397 -14.47 -4.64 16.30
N ASN A 398 -15.66 -5.09 15.92
CA ASN A 398 -16.21 -4.84 14.58
C ASN A 398 -16.45 -3.34 14.32
N ILE A 399 -16.93 -2.56 15.30
CA ILE A 399 -17.11 -1.10 15.17
C ILE A 399 -15.76 -0.39 14.96
N LEU A 400 -14.75 -0.75 15.75
CA LEU A 400 -13.41 -0.20 15.57
C LEU A 400 -12.82 -0.59 14.21
N GLY A 401 -13.03 -1.85 13.80
CA GLY A 401 -12.62 -2.35 12.48
C GLY A 401 -13.32 -1.65 11.32
N LEU A 402 -14.61 -1.34 11.45
CA LEU A 402 -15.35 -0.53 10.47
C LEU A 402 -14.74 0.86 10.31
N ALA A 403 -14.34 1.51 11.40
CA ALA A 403 -13.72 2.83 11.35
C ALA A 403 -12.37 2.78 10.61
N THR A 404 -11.48 1.84 10.94
CA THR A 404 -10.19 1.69 10.26
C THR A 404 -10.35 1.20 8.82
N GLY A 405 -11.27 0.27 8.57
CA GLY A 405 -11.59 -0.24 7.25
C GLY A 405 -12.13 0.83 6.30
N LEU A 406 -12.92 1.77 6.81
CA LEU A 406 -13.43 2.89 6.02
C LEU A 406 -12.32 3.87 5.62
N VAL A 407 -11.39 4.15 6.53
CA VAL A 407 -10.19 4.98 6.24
C VAL A 407 -9.32 4.30 5.19
N ALA A 408 -9.03 3.01 5.34
CA ALA A 408 -8.25 2.23 4.38
C ALA A 408 -8.92 2.17 3.00
N ALA A 409 -10.23 1.91 2.95
CA ALA A 409 -10.99 1.88 1.70
C ALA A 409 -11.01 3.24 0.99
N GLY A 410 -11.13 4.33 1.74
CA GLY A 410 -11.02 5.70 1.23
C GLY A 410 -9.65 5.99 0.65
N LEU A 411 -8.57 5.54 1.31
CA LEU A 411 -7.20 5.71 0.86
C LEU A 411 -6.94 4.95 -0.45
N TYR A 412 -7.22 3.64 -0.46
CA TYR A 412 -7.02 2.80 -1.65
C TYR A 412 -7.92 3.21 -2.82
N GLY A 413 -9.18 3.57 -2.53
CA GLY A 413 -10.10 4.07 -3.54
C GLY A 413 -9.63 5.38 -4.17
N ASN A 414 -9.07 6.30 -3.38
CA ASN A 414 -8.52 7.57 -3.87
C ASN A 414 -7.29 7.34 -4.76
N ILE A 415 -6.33 6.52 -4.32
CA ILE A 415 -5.11 6.23 -5.08
C ILE A 415 -5.47 5.47 -6.36
N GLY A 416 -6.28 4.40 -6.24
CA GLY A 416 -6.68 3.56 -7.37
C GLY A 416 -7.44 4.34 -8.43
N MET A 417 -8.39 5.18 -8.02
CA MET A 417 -9.13 6.01 -8.96
C MET A 417 -8.24 7.06 -9.63
N LYS A 418 -7.26 7.65 -8.92
CA LYS A 418 -6.30 8.58 -9.54
C LYS A 418 -5.45 7.90 -10.61
N VAL A 419 -4.94 6.71 -10.32
CA VAL A 419 -4.14 5.94 -11.29
C VAL A 419 -4.99 5.62 -12.52
N LEU A 420 -6.20 5.08 -12.35
CA LEU A 420 -7.11 4.78 -13.46
C LEU A 420 -7.58 6.04 -14.21
N TYR A 421 -7.80 7.14 -13.49
CA TYR A 421 -8.19 8.40 -14.09
C TYR A 421 -7.10 8.92 -15.03
N VAL A 422 -5.85 8.94 -14.60
CA VAL A 422 -4.73 9.41 -15.41
C VAL A 422 -4.47 8.46 -16.58
N GLU A 423 -4.33 7.16 -16.34
CA GLU A 423 -3.94 6.19 -17.37
C GLU A 423 -5.07 5.90 -18.36
N LEU A 424 -6.31 5.77 -17.87
CA LEU A 424 -7.43 5.36 -18.73
C LEU A 424 -8.22 6.59 -19.23
N LEU A 425 -8.65 7.48 -18.32
CA LEU A 425 -9.52 8.57 -18.72
C LEU A 425 -8.76 9.71 -19.41
N GLN A 426 -7.59 10.11 -18.90
CA GLN A 426 -6.84 11.20 -19.51
C GLN A 426 -6.02 10.74 -20.72
N GLU A 427 -5.21 9.67 -20.61
CA GLU A 427 -4.31 9.29 -21.71
C GLU A 427 -5.02 8.56 -22.85
N VAL A 428 -6.03 7.70 -22.55
CA VAL A 428 -6.77 6.97 -23.60
C VAL A 428 -7.97 7.74 -24.11
N PHE A 429 -8.80 8.31 -23.21
CA PHE A 429 -10.03 9.00 -23.60
C PHE A 429 -9.92 10.52 -23.69
N GLY A 430 -8.75 11.11 -23.40
CA GLY A 430 -8.53 12.55 -23.49
C GLY A 430 -9.35 13.38 -22.48
N ALA A 431 -9.67 12.80 -21.32
CA ALA A 431 -10.46 13.49 -20.30
C ALA A 431 -9.73 14.72 -19.73
N PRO A 432 -10.45 15.73 -19.25
CA PRO A 432 -9.87 16.94 -18.70
C PRO A 432 -9.05 16.66 -17.44
N ALA A 433 -8.03 17.50 -17.17
CA ALA A 433 -7.18 17.35 -16.01
C ALA A 433 -7.98 17.47 -14.69
N LEU A 434 -7.56 16.74 -13.66
CA LEU A 434 -8.23 16.74 -12.33
C LEU A 434 -8.25 18.13 -11.65
N THR A 435 -7.38 19.03 -12.07
CA THR A 435 -7.31 20.43 -11.60
C THR A 435 -8.39 21.33 -12.18
N GLU A 436 -8.88 20.99 -13.38
CA GLU A 436 -9.91 21.74 -14.09
C GLU A 436 -11.31 21.52 -13.51
N SER A 437 -12.23 22.47 -13.74
CA SER A 437 -13.60 22.35 -13.26
C SER A 437 -14.34 21.15 -13.87
N ALA A 438 -14.15 20.89 -15.17
CA ALA A 438 -14.71 19.72 -15.85
C ALA A 438 -14.16 18.40 -15.28
N GLY A 439 -12.84 18.33 -14.98
CA GLY A 439 -12.23 17.18 -14.33
C GLY A 439 -12.79 16.93 -12.92
N LYS A 440 -13.14 17.98 -12.18
CA LYS A 440 -13.76 17.86 -10.85
C LYS A 440 -15.18 17.25 -10.94
N VAL A 441 -15.96 17.66 -11.92
CA VAL A 441 -17.31 17.11 -12.14
C VAL A 441 -17.21 15.65 -12.59
N LEU A 442 -16.30 15.35 -13.52
CA LEU A 442 -16.06 13.98 -13.98
C LEU A 442 -15.62 13.06 -12.83
N TRP A 443 -14.72 13.53 -11.95
CA TRP A 443 -14.33 12.81 -10.75
C TRP A 443 -15.54 12.44 -9.88
N ALA A 444 -16.41 13.41 -9.61
CA ALA A 444 -17.60 13.20 -8.79
C ALA A 444 -18.56 12.16 -9.39
N ALA A 445 -18.62 12.08 -10.73
CA ALA A 445 -19.45 11.11 -11.44
C ALA A 445 -18.81 9.70 -11.48
N VAL A 446 -17.50 9.60 -11.61
CA VAL A 446 -16.79 8.31 -11.76
C VAL A 446 -16.56 7.59 -10.44
N ILE A 447 -16.44 8.32 -9.32
CA ILE A 447 -16.27 7.69 -7.99
C ILE A 447 -17.39 6.71 -7.64
N PRO A 448 -18.69 7.04 -7.78
CA PRO A 448 -19.76 6.07 -7.55
C PRO A 448 -19.65 4.83 -8.43
N VAL A 449 -19.25 4.99 -9.69
CA VAL A 449 -19.06 3.87 -10.63
C VAL A 449 -17.92 2.95 -10.14
N TYR A 450 -16.80 3.52 -9.73
CA TYR A 450 -15.67 2.77 -9.20
C TYR A 450 -16.05 1.94 -7.97
N TRP A 451 -16.77 2.54 -7.01
CA TRP A 451 -17.22 1.85 -5.80
C TRP A 451 -18.32 0.83 -6.09
N ALA A 452 -19.20 1.09 -7.07
CA ALA A 452 -20.19 0.13 -7.52
C ALA A 452 -19.54 -1.10 -8.18
N LEU A 453 -18.49 -0.91 -9.00
CA LEU A 453 -17.70 -2.01 -9.55
C LEU A 453 -17.02 -2.84 -8.45
N ALA A 454 -16.43 -2.18 -7.46
CA ALA A 454 -15.86 -2.85 -6.30
C ALA A 454 -16.91 -3.64 -5.50
N PHE A 455 -18.11 -3.08 -5.31
CA PHE A 455 -19.23 -3.77 -4.68
C PHE A 455 -19.66 -5.01 -5.47
N VAL A 456 -19.78 -4.91 -6.81
CA VAL A 456 -20.15 -6.06 -7.66
C VAL A 456 -19.18 -7.22 -7.46
N VAL A 457 -17.88 -6.94 -7.43
CA VAL A 457 -16.85 -7.98 -7.18
C VAL A 457 -17.00 -8.59 -5.79
N GLY A 458 -17.16 -7.76 -4.75
CA GLY A 458 -17.30 -8.23 -3.37
C GLY A 458 -18.60 -9.02 -3.12
N ALA A 459 -19.70 -8.63 -3.78
CA ALA A 459 -20.99 -9.31 -3.66
C ALA A 459 -21.07 -10.59 -4.51
N ALA A 460 -20.32 -10.67 -5.61
CA ALA A 460 -20.28 -11.86 -6.47
C ALA A 460 -19.63 -13.05 -5.76
N VAL A 461 -18.62 -12.81 -4.91
CA VAL A 461 -17.90 -13.85 -4.18
C VAL A 461 -17.87 -13.51 -2.68
N PRO A 462 -18.90 -13.89 -1.90
CA PRO A 462 -19.04 -13.49 -0.50
C PRO A 462 -18.11 -14.26 0.46
N GLN A 463 -16.95 -14.72 -0.02
CA GLN A 463 -15.94 -15.48 0.73
C GLN A 463 -14.65 -14.69 0.85
N PHE A 464 -14.47 -13.99 1.97
CA PHE A 464 -13.33 -13.09 2.22
C PHE A 464 -11.97 -13.78 2.01
N SER A 465 -11.77 -14.98 2.59
CA SER A 465 -10.48 -15.70 2.54
C SER A 465 -10.05 -16.07 1.12
N LEU A 466 -11.00 -16.45 0.27
CA LEU A 466 -10.70 -16.86 -1.10
C LEU A 466 -10.44 -15.66 -2.01
N VAL A 467 -11.22 -14.60 -1.86
CA VAL A 467 -11.01 -13.35 -2.64
C VAL A 467 -9.71 -12.68 -2.24
N SER A 468 -9.44 -12.53 -0.95
CA SER A 468 -8.18 -11.97 -0.47
C SER A 468 -6.97 -12.84 -0.83
N GLY A 469 -7.12 -14.17 -0.79
CA GLY A 469 -6.11 -15.12 -1.25
C GLY A 469 -5.81 -15.00 -2.74
N PHE A 470 -6.83 -14.88 -3.59
CA PHE A 470 -6.67 -14.67 -5.02
C PHE A 470 -5.94 -13.35 -5.33
N ILE A 471 -6.32 -12.25 -4.67
CA ILE A 471 -5.66 -10.94 -4.82
C ILE A 471 -4.22 -11.03 -4.31
N GLY A 472 -3.98 -11.73 -3.19
CA GLY A 472 -2.65 -12.00 -2.66
C GLY A 472 -1.77 -12.71 -3.68
N ALA A 473 -2.27 -13.78 -4.27
CA ALA A 473 -1.54 -14.58 -5.24
C ALA A 473 -1.27 -13.85 -6.55
N LEU A 474 -2.25 -13.16 -7.12
CA LEU A 474 -2.11 -12.51 -8.43
C LEU A 474 -1.37 -11.17 -8.33
N PHE A 475 -1.84 -10.28 -7.47
CA PHE A 475 -1.39 -8.89 -7.47
C PHE A 475 -0.31 -8.62 -6.43
N ILE A 476 -0.52 -9.02 -5.17
CA ILE A 476 0.46 -8.70 -4.12
C ILE A 476 1.77 -9.42 -4.37
N LEU A 477 1.74 -10.71 -4.75
CA LEU A 477 2.93 -11.44 -5.17
C LEU A 477 3.65 -10.75 -6.32
N SER A 478 2.89 -10.26 -7.30
CA SER A 478 3.47 -9.55 -8.43
C SER A 478 4.11 -8.22 -8.00
N PHE A 479 3.38 -7.36 -7.31
CA PHE A 479 3.85 -6.01 -6.97
C PHE A 479 4.84 -5.94 -5.81
N THR A 480 4.78 -6.90 -4.88
CA THR A 480 5.70 -6.93 -3.74
C THR A 480 6.95 -7.73 -4.00
N TYR A 481 6.90 -8.80 -4.82
CA TYR A 481 8.03 -9.71 -4.97
C TYR A 481 8.55 -9.79 -6.41
N THR A 482 7.69 -10.09 -7.39
CA THR A 482 8.11 -10.37 -8.76
C THR A 482 8.56 -9.11 -9.50
N LEU A 483 7.73 -8.08 -9.50
CA LEU A 483 8.01 -6.83 -10.21
C LEU A 483 9.22 -6.09 -9.63
N PRO A 484 9.42 -5.91 -8.31
CA PRO A 484 10.65 -5.32 -7.79
C PRO A 484 11.90 -6.06 -8.21
N ALA A 485 11.88 -7.41 -8.26
CA ALA A 485 13.01 -8.19 -8.73
C ALA A 485 13.30 -7.94 -10.23
N LEU A 486 12.26 -7.88 -11.07
CA LEU A 486 12.37 -7.51 -12.48
C LEU A 486 12.93 -6.10 -12.65
N LEU A 487 12.42 -5.12 -11.90
CA LEU A 487 12.93 -3.74 -11.90
C LEU A 487 14.40 -3.70 -11.51
N GLY A 488 14.77 -4.42 -10.44
CA GLY A 488 16.15 -4.53 -9.99
C GLY A 488 17.07 -5.10 -11.06
N LEU A 489 16.66 -6.20 -11.70
CA LEU A 489 17.41 -6.77 -12.83
C LEU A 489 17.61 -5.75 -13.95
N GLY A 490 16.54 -5.11 -14.42
CA GLY A 490 16.63 -4.10 -15.49
C GLY A 490 17.53 -2.93 -15.10
N PHE A 491 17.33 -2.38 -13.91
CA PHE A 491 18.11 -1.24 -13.39
C PHE A 491 19.60 -1.57 -13.26
N TRP A 492 19.95 -2.67 -12.57
CA TRP A 492 21.34 -3.00 -12.30
C TRP A 492 22.09 -3.46 -13.56
N ILE A 493 21.46 -4.26 -14.43
CA ILE A 493 22.09 -4.71 -15.69
C ILE A 493 22.40 -3.49 -16.58
N ARG A 494 21.47 -2.54 -16.74
CA ARG A 494 21.69 -1.33 -17.54
C ARG A 494 22.74 -0.43 -16.93
N LYS A 495 22.69 -0.22 -15.63
CA LYS A 495 23.68 0.60 -14.91
C LYS A 495 25.09 0.02 -14.98
N ASP A 496 25.21 -1.30 -14.74
CA ASP A 496 26.51 -1.99 -14.72
C ASP A 496 27.07 -2.24 -16.14
N ALA A 497 26.24 -2.09 -17.18
CA ALA A 497 26.68 -2.13 -18.57
C ALA A 497 27.43 -0.86 -19.01
N MET A 498 27.29 0.25 -18.28
CA MET A 498 27.99 1.49 -18.58
C MET A 498 29.51 1.34 -18.37
N VAL A 499 30.30 1.93 -19.27
CA VAL A 499 31.78 2.03 -19.22
C VAL A 499 32.15 3.49 -18.97
N PRO A 500 32.34 3.92 -17.70
CA PRO A 500 32.48 5.34 -17.34
C PRO A 500 33.67 6.06 -18.02
N GLU A 501 34.67 5.31 -18.47
CA GLU A 501 35.87 5.85 -19.11
C GLU A 501 35.66 6.14 -20.59
N GLU A 502 34.74 5.45 -21.25
CA GLU A 502 34.49 5.51 -22.69
C GLU A 502 33.10 6.04 -23.03
N GLU A 503 32.15 5.93 -22.09
CA GLU A 503 30.79 6.38 -22.23
C GLU A 503 30.54 7.62 -21.34
N ALA A 504 30.19 8.74 -21.95
CA ALA A 504 29.89 9.97 -21.23
C ALA A 504 28.57 10.57 -21.71
N PHE A 505 27.85 11.20 -20.79
CA PHE A 505 26.70 12.04 -21.11
C PHE A 505 27.20 13.45 -21.46
N ASP A 506 26.95 13.86 -22.70
CA ASP A 506 27.29 15.21 -23.15
C ASP A 506 26.15 16.17 -22.79
N LEU A 507 26.44 17.07 -21.86
CA LEU A 507 25.50 18.11 -21.40
C LEU A 507 25.11 19.11 -22.50
N ALA A 508 26.00 19.32 -23.51
CA ALA A 508 25.75 20.30 -24.56
C ALA A 508 24.77 19.77 -25.62
N THR A 509 24.87 18.46 -25.93
CA THR A 509 24.07 17.82 -26.96
C THR A 509 22.89 17.02 -26.39
N GLY A 510 22.87 16.76 -25.07
CA GLY A 510 21.90 15.89 -24.43
C GLY A 510 21.99 14.42 -24.87
N ARG A 511 23.12 14.02 -25.47
CA ARG A 511 23.32 12.68 -26.01
C ARG A 511 24.29 11.88 -25.15
N TYR A 512 24.03 10.56 -25.10
CA TYR A 512 24.93 9.61 -24.47
C TYR A 512 25.67 8.80 -25.54
N ALA A 513 26.98 8.77 -25.46
CA ALA A 513 27.81 7.99 -26.39
C ALA A 513 27.89 6.54 -25.91
N TYR A 514 27.42 5.59 -26.73
CA TYR A 514 27.47 4.17 -26.44
C TYR A 514 28.67 3.51 -27.13
N VAL A 515 29.43 2.72 -26.40
CA VAL A 515 30.55 1.91 -26.95
C VAL A 515 30.02 0.69 -27.70
N ASP A 516 28.96 0.08 -27.18
CA ASP A 516 28.30 -1.09 -27.76
C ASP A 516 26.78 -1.08 -27.52
N GLY A 517 26.07 -1.99 -28.18
CA GLY A 517 24.60 -2.10 -28.07
C GLY A 517 24.10 -3.55 -28.05
N GLY A 518 22.79 -3.69 -27.89
CA GLY A 518 22.09 -4.96 -27.96
C GLY A 518 22.52 -5.97 -26.88
N PHE A 519 22.48 -7.24 -27.24
CA PHE A 519 22.76 -8.36 -26.31
C PHE A 519 24.14 -8.30 -25.66
N ARG A 520 25.16 -7.82 -26.38
CA ARG A 520 26.53 -7.71 -25.86
C ARG A 520 26.61 -6.77 -24.66
N ARG A 521 25.92 -5.62 -24.72
CA ARG A 521 25.82 -4.64 -23.64
C ARG A 521 25.14 -5.25 -22.41
N TYR A 522 23.97 -5.88 -22.58
CA TYR A 522 23.24 -6.53 -21.48
C TYR A 522 24.02 -7.69 -20.85
N ARG A 523 24.73 -8.49 -21.66
CA ARG A 523 25.61 -9.57 -21.15
C ARG A 523 26.72 -8.98 -20.28
N ARG A 524 27.36 -7.90 -20.71
CA ARG A 524 28.40 -7.20 -19.92
C ARG A 524 27.84 -6.76 -18.57
N GLY A 525 26.71 -6.09 -18.55
CA GLY A 525 26.06 -5.64 -17.32
C GLY A 525 25.67 -6.78 -16.39
N PHE A 526 25.13 -7.88 -16.95
CA PHE A 526 24.79 -9.08 -16.16
C PHE A 526 26.03 -9.70 -15.50
N MET A 527 27.13 -9.84 -16.26
CA MET A 527 28.36 -10.49 -15.81
C MET A 527 29.18 -9.65 -14.81
N LYS A 528 28.89 -8.37 -14.64
CA LYS A 528 29.56 -7.53 -13.64
C LYS A 528 29.18 -7.92 -12.20
N ARG A 529 27.95 -8.40 -11.99
CA ARG A 529 27.43 -8.91 -10.70
C ARG A 529 26.63 -10.20 -10.88
N PRO A 530 27.25 -11.29 -11.31
CA PRO A 530 26.53 -12.47 -11.75
C PRO A 530 25.70 -13.12 -10.62
N PHE A 531 26.24 -13.20 -9.41
CA PHE A 531 25.52 -13.77 -8.25
C PHE A 531 24.30 -12.95 -7.88
N PHE A 532 24.41 -11.64 -7.82
CA PHE A 532 23.30 -10.74 -7.49
C PHE A 532 22.21 -10.79 -8.57
N ASN A 533 22.59 -10.74 -9.85
CA ASN A 533 21.65 -10.80 -10.96
C ASN A 533 20.98 -12.17 -11.08
N THR A 534 21.71 -13.27 -10.85
CA THR A 534 21.13 -14.61 -10.80
C THR A 534 20.17 -14.76 -9.62
N TRP A 535 20.51 -14.24 -8.43
CA TRP A 535 19.60 -14.22 -7.29
C TRP A 535 18.30 -13.50 -7.61
N ASN A 536 18.35 -12.30 -8.19
CA ASN A 536 17.13 -11.56 -8.55
C ASN A 536 16.33 -12.28 -9.65
N ALA A 537 16.99 -12.95 -10.60
CA ALA A 537 16.31 -13.77 -11.60
C ALA A 537 15.58 -14.97 -10.96
N LEU A 538 16.23 -15.68 -10.03
CA LEU A 538 15.62 -16.78 -9.29
C LEU A 538 14.48 -16.28 -8.39
N TYR A 539 14.66 -15.13 -7.77
CA TYR A 539 13.64 -14.48 -6.95
C TYR A 539 12.39 -14.13 -7.77
N MET A 540 12.58 -13.53 -8.95
CA MET A 540 11.50 -13.24 -9.90
C MET A 540 10.78 -14.51 -10.35
N LEU A 541 11.54 -15.56 -10.74
CA LEU A 541 10.96 -16.84 -11.16
C LEU A 541 10.21 -17.52 -10.02
N GLY A 542 10.76 -17.50 -8.81
CA GLY A 542 10.10 -18.02 -7.61
C GLY A 542 8.76 -17.30 -7.35
N GLY A 543 8.73 -15.97 -7.50
CA GLY A 543 7.51 -15.17 -7.43
C GLY A 543 6.48 -15.59 -8.49
N LEU A 544 6.88 -15.78 -9.75
CA LEU A 544 5.99 -16.22 -10.83
C LEU A 544 5.41 -17.63 -10.58
N VAL A 545 6.24 -18.56 -10.13
CA VAL A 545 5.79 -19.94 -9.80
C VAL A 545 4.80 -19.89 -8.63
N THR A 546 5.11 -19.13 -7.58
CA THR A 546 4.22 -18.97 -6.42
C THR A 546 2.91 -18.31 -6.83
N THR A 547 2.94 -17.32 -7.74
CA THR A 547 1.72 -16.71 -8.32
C THR A 547 0.85 -17.76 -9.00
N ALA A 548 1.43 -18.59 -9.85
CA ALA A 548 0.68 -19.64 -10.59
C ALA A 548 0.05 -20.66 -9.63
N LEU A 549 0.82 -21.16 -8.64
CA LEU A 549 0.34 -22.12 -7.65
C LEU A 549 -0.72 -21.51 -6.71
N GLY A 550 -0.51 -20.26 -6.27
CA GLY A 550 -1.44 -19.55 -5.41
C GLY A 550 -2.77 -19.23 -6.11
N MET A 551 -2.72 -18.83 -7.39
CA MET A 551 -3.92 -18.65 -8.21
C MET A 551 -4.67 -19.96 -8.40
N TYR A 552 -3.96 -21.05 -8.74
CA TYR A 552 -4.57 -22.39 -8.86
C TYR A 552 -5.31 -22.76 -7.57
N SER A 553 -4.66 -22.62 -6.41
CA SER A 553 -5.26 -22.93 -5.13
C SER A 553 -6.50 -22.07 -4.82
N SER A 554 -6.43 -20.77 -5.05
CA SER A 554 -7.56 -19.87 -4.82
C SER A 554 -8.74 -20.15 -5.74
N ILE A 555 -8.48 -20.44 -7.02
CA ILE A 555 -9.53 -20.78 -8.01
C ILE A 555 -10.18 -22.11 -7.65
N GLN A 556 -9.41 -23.15 -7.28
CA GLN A 556 -9.97 -24.43 -6.83
C GLN A 556 -10.82 -24.26 -5.57
N GLY A 557 -10.34 -23.47 -4.60
CA GLY A 557 -11.12 -23.13 -3.42
C GLY A 557 -12.44 -22.43 -3.74
N LEU A 558 -12.44 -21.52 -4.73
CA LEU A 558 -13.66 -20.85 -5.22
C LEU A 558 -14.62 -21.85 -5.87
N ILE A 559 -14.12 -22.77 -6.72
CA ILE A 559 -14.94 -23.81 -7.35
C ILE A 559 -15.58 -24.72 -6.30
N GLU A 560 -14.81 -25.13 -5.29
CA GLU A 560 -15.32 -25.94 -4.17
C GLU A 560 -16.39 -25.18 -3.35
N ALA A 561 -16.16 -23.89 -3.08
CA ALA A 561 -17.11 -23.06 -2.36
C ALA A 561 -18.44 -22.87 -3.11
N PHE A 562 -18.40 -22.70 -4.44
CA PHE A 562 -19.62 -22.59 -5.25
C PHE A 562 -20.34 -23.92 -5.48
N ASN A 563 -19.62 -25.05 -5.47
CA ASN A 563 -20.22 -26.38 -5.62
C ASN A 563 -20.69 -26.94 -4.27
N GLY A 564 -20.23 -26.40 -3.15
CA GLY A 564 -20.63 -26.80 -1.80
C GLY A 564 -21.98 -26.18 -1.36
N LYS A 565 -22.51 -26.67 -0.22
CA LYS A 565 -23.68 -26.07 0.42
C LYS A 565 -23.26 -24.84 1.26
N SER A 566 -22.64 -23.85 0.62
CA SER A 566 -22.33 -22.59 1.30
C SER A 566 -23.62 -21.85 1.62
N GLN A 567 -23.75 -21.33 2.84
CA GLN A 567 -24.92 -20.52 3.23
C GLN A 567 -24.94 -19.15 2.52
N ALA A 568 -23.76 -18.66 2.09
CA ALA A 568 -23.63 -17.39 1.39
C ALA A 568 -23.62 -17.62 -0.11
N THR A 569 -24.65 -17.12 -0.79
CA THR A 569 -24.76 -17.11 -2.25
C THR A 569 -24.39 -15.74 -2.82
N SER A 570 -23.94 -15.72 -4.08
CA SER A 570 -23.68 -14.47 -4.81
C SER A 570 -24.92 -13.57 -4.77
N PHE A 571 -24.74 -12.31 -4.38
CA PHE A 571 -25.82 -11.32 -4.23
C PHE A 571 -26.97 -11.77 -3.32
N GLY A 572 -26.71 -12.72 -2.43
CA GLY A 572 -27.70 -13.29 -1.51
C GLY A 572 -27.86 -12.50 -0.21
N CYS A 573 -28.97 -12.79 0.51
CA CYS A 573 -29.20 -12.23 1.84
C CYS A 573 -28.54 -13.04 2.96
N GLY A 574 -28.15 -14.29 2.71
CA GLY A 574 -27.47 -15.13 3.69
C GLY A 574 -26.08 -14.59 4.01
N SER A 575 -25.80 -14.38 5.31
CA SER A 575 -24.49 -13.95 5.77
C SER A 575 -23.52 -15.13 5.81
N PRO A 576 -22.26 -14.95 5.35
CA PRO A 576 -21.22 -15.97 5.49
C PRO A 576 -20.73 -16.13 6.94
N VAL A 577 -21.15 -15.26 7.85
CA VAL A 577 -20.71 -15.19 9.27
C VAL A 577 -21.87 -15.06 10.22
#